data_43e76e78484a98039c1a42f81e44f8a8
#
_entry.id   43e76e78484a98039c1a42f81e44f8a8
#
_cell.length_a   1.000
_cell.length_b   1.000
_cell.length_c   1.000
_cell.angle_alpha   90.00
_cell.angle_beta   90.00
_cell.angle_gamma   90.00
#
_symmetry.space_group_name_H-M   'P 1'
#
loop_
_entity.id
_entity.type
_entity.pdbx_description
1 polymer ?
#
loop_
_entity_poly.entity_id
_entity_poly.type
_entity_poly.pdbx_seq_one_letter_code
_entity_poly.pdbx_strand_id
1 'polypeptide(L)'
;ASDYTGEPVTISEENSVTAGGKKYLTTKVKGYEKSDKVLDLSSSKKVTLNFVVPEDGLYYMNFDYLSYDDSILPVSMKMKVDGKYPFYECRSLEFETTWKLSEEKAYDRYDNETVTIPNKQIQWESKYLMDSSYRHSDPLKVQLTKGKHSIELSVDEGNFLLGNISLEAPASVEEYKGSSDKADEHITIQGEDYTSTNSSSIHGVAEYDTSVDPYQAKDTVLNTLDSDSFNTAGQTVSYEFEVKVAGNYKIAANFLPPPCCNFCSARPLAIRP
;
A
#
# COMPACT_ATOMS: atom_id res chain seq x y z
N ALA A 1 -12.89 -9.40 22.91
CA ALA A 1 -12.80 -7.93 23.03
C ALA A 1 -13.69 -7.30 21.97
N SER A 2 -14.28 -6.15 22.26
CA SER A 2 -15.02 -5.34 21.28
C SER A 2 -14.05 -4.47 20.49
N ASP A 3 -14.49 -4.03 19.31
CA ASP A 3 -13.74 -3.04 18.54
C ASP A 3 -13.69 -1.71 19.31
N TYR A 4 -12.56 -1.02 19.23
CA TYR A 4 -12.42 0.34 19.73
C TYR A 4 -13.28 1.29 18.88
N THR A 5 -13.92 2.26 19.50
CA THR A 5 -14.83 3.20 18.83
C THR A 5 -14.53 4.68 19.14
N GLY A 6 -13.42 4.93 19.85
CA GLY A 6 -13.03 6.30 20.25
C GLY A 6 -12.17 7.02 19.20
N GLU A 7 -11.70 8.20 19.58
CA GLU A 7 -10.78 9.00 18.76
C GLU A 7 -9.43 8.30 18.55
N PRO A 8 -8.78 8.47 17.38
CA PRO A 8 -7.48 7.86 17.11
C PRO A 8 -6.42 8.23 18.16
N VAL A 9 -5.63 7.24 18.58
CA VAL A 9 -4.52 7.44 19.51
C VAL A 9 -3.23 7.48 18.70
N THR A 10 -2.56 8.61 18.70
CA THR A 10 -1.30 8.79 17.97
C THR A 10 -0.10 8.45 18.86
N ILE A 11 0.78 7.60 18.34
CA ILE A 11 2.07 7.26 18.94
C ILE A 11 3.15 7.92 18.07
N SER A 12 3.79 8.94 18.61
CA SER A 12 4.91 9.62 17.97
C SER A 12 6.05 9.77 18.94
N GLU A 13 7.21 10.19 18.46
CA GLU A 13 8.33 10.50 19.31
C GLU A 13 8.00 11.58 20.35
N GLU A 14 7.18 12.56 19.98
CA GLU A 14 6.77 13.65 20.87
C GLU A 14 5.86 13.21 22.01
N ASN A 15 5.03 12.21 21.76
CA ASN A 15 4.00 11.73 22.69
C ASN A 15 4.42 10.43 23.42
N SER A 16 5.60 9.91 23.15
CA SER A 16 6.06 8.66 23.72
C SER A 16 7.35 8.80 24.52
N VAL A 17 7.46 8.05 25.62
CA VAL A 17 8.72 7.89 26.33
C VAL A 17 9.53 6.83 25.60
N THR A 18 10.65 7.23 25.07
CA THR A 18 11.53 6.35 24.29
C THR A 18 12.64 5.74 25.13
N ALA A 19 12.91 4.46 24.91
CA ALA A 19 14.05 3.75 25.50
C ALA A 19 15.06 3.35 24.43
N GLY A 20 16.36 3.54 24.69
CA GLY A 20 17.48 3.14 23.82
C GLY A 20 18.07 4.28 22.99
N GLY A 21 19.29 4.07 22.49
CA GLY A 21 20.10 5.09 21.78
C GLY A 21 19.56 5.41 20.39
N LYS A 22 18.58 6.26 20.31
CA LYS A 22 17.92 6.65 19.08
C LYS A 22 18.54 7.88 18.45
N LYS A 23 18.57 7.87 17.13
CA LYS A 23 18.78 9.10 16.36
C LYS A 23 17.42 9.56 15.81
N TYR A 24 17.13 10.84 16.02
CA TYR A 24 15.94 11.50 15.51
C TYR A 24 16.35 12.57 14.52
N LEU A 25 15.53 12.75 13.50
CA LEU A 25 15.57 13.99 12.74
C LEU A 25 14.86 15.06 13.58
N THR A 26 15.55 16.15 13.84
CA THR A 26 15.01 17.28 14.62
C THR A 26 14.35 18.33 13.74
N THR A 27 14.44 18.18 12.42
CA THR A 27 13.85 19.06 11.43
C THR A 27 12.69 18.38 10.75
N LYS A 28 11.64 19.13 10.45
CA LYS A 28 10.48 18.65 9.70
C LYS A 28 10.92 18.09 8.35
N VAL A 29 10.59 16.84 8.09
CA VAL A 29 10.87 16.19 6.80
C VAL A 29 9.87 16.69 5.76
N LYS A 30 10.35 17.10 4.59
CA LYS A 30 9.52 17.61 3.50
C LYS A 30 8.42 16.60 3.16
N GLY A 31 7.18 17.10 3.11
CA GLY A 31 6.00 16.28 2.79
C GLY A 31 5.39 15.51 3.97
N TYR A 32 5.93 15.66 5.19
CA TYR A 32 5.31 15.11 6.39
C TYR A 32 4.89 16.26 7.32
N GLU A 33 3.59 16.39 7.53
CA GLU A 33 3.01 17.52 8.26
C GLU A 33 2.44 17.14 9.63
N LYS A 34 2.37 15.83 9.92
CA LYS A 34 1.76 15.30 11.15
C LYS A 34 2.66 15.45 12.38
N SER A 35 3.98 15.56 12.21
CA SER A 35 4.95 15.73 13.30
C SER A 35 6.19 16.47 12.82
N ASP A 36 6.81 17.24 13.71
CA ASP A 36 8.09 17.91 13.43
C ASP A 36 9.31 16.98 13.60
N LYS A 37 9.08 15.78 14.16
CA LYS A 37 10.12 14.78 14.39
C LYS A 37 9.71 13.45 13.78
N VAL A 38 10.69 12.76 13.22
CA VAL A 38 10.55 11.40 12.71
C VAL A 38 11.73 10.56 13.19
N LEU A 39 11.54 9.24 13.26
CA LEU A 39 12.58 8.30 13.61
C LEU A 39 13.32 7.85 12.36
N ASP A 40 14.64 7.98 12.35
CA ASP A 40 15.48 7.36 11.33
C ASP A 40 15.89 5.95 11.80
N LEU A 41 15.26 4.94 11.23
CA LEU A 41 15.51 3.54 11.57
C LEU A 41 16.67 2.92 10.78
N SER A 42 17.31 3.66 9.88
CA SER A 42 18.56 3.23 9.24
C SER A 42 19.73 3.16 10.22
N SER A 43 19.77 4.09 11.17
CA SER A 43 20.84 4.21 12.16
C SER A 43 20.55 3.48 13.48
N SER A 44 19.30 3.17 13.76
CA SER A 44 18.87 2.49 14.97
C SER A 44 17.81 1.45 14.58
N LYS A 45 18.28 0.27 14.20
CA LYS A 45 17.43 -0.82 13.70
C LYS A 45 16.44 -1.37 14.75
N LYS A 46 16.51 -0.89 15.96
CA LYS A 46 15.60 -1.27 17.04
C LYS A 46 15.15 -0.05 17.82
N VAL A 47 13.85 0.05 18.05
CA VAL A 47 13.25 1.15 18.80
C VAL A 47 12.11 0.66 19.68
N THR A 48 11.96 1.24 20.88
CA THR A 48 10.82 1.02 21.75
C THR A 48 10.10 2.35 21.99
N LEU A 49 8.81 2.39 21.69
CA LEU A 49 7.92 3.51 21.95
C LEU A 49 6.92 3.13 23.04
N ASN A 50 6.76 4.00 24.04
CA ASN A 50 5.75 3.82 25.07
C ASN A 50 4.57 4.73 24.78
N PHE A 51 3.36 4.25 25.06
CA PHE A 51 2.13 4.96 24.80
C PHE A 51 1.05 4.60 25.82
N VAL A 52 -0.06 5.32 25.79
CA VAL A 52 -1.19 5.11 26.70
C VAL A 52 -2.44 4.85 25.86
N VAL A 53 -3.13 3.78 26.17
CA VAL A 53 -4.40 3.39 25.56
C VAL A 53 -5.55 3.85 26.44
N PRO A 54 -6.56 4.55 25.89
CA PRO A 54 -7.65 5.14 26.67
C PRO A 54 -8.65 4.11 27.22
N GLU A 55 -8.88 3.02 26.50
CA GLU A 55 -9.84 1.97 26.88
C GLU A 55 -9.47 0.60 26.32
N ASP A 56 -10.08 -0.45 26.87
CA ASP A 56 -9.89 -1.82 26.38
C ASP A 56 -10.56 -1.97 25.00
N GLY A 57 -9.86 -2.57 24.03
CA GLY A 57 -10.46 -2.79 22.72
C GLY A 57 -9.56 -3.49 21.71
N LEU A 58 -10.13 -3.69 20.51
CA LEU A 58 -9.41 -4.09 19.32
C LEU A 58 -9.13 -2.85 18.47
N TYR A 59 -7.86 -2.64 18.16
CA TYR A 59 -7.37 -1.47 17.45
C TYR A 59 -6.74 -1.86 16.13
N TYR A 60 -7.00 -1.08 15.08
CA TYR A 60 -6.12 -1.05 13.92
C TYR A 60 -4.87 -0.23 14.25
N MET A 61 -3.74 -0.68 13.72
CA MET A 61 -2.49 0.09 13.76
C MET A 61 -2.14 0.54 12.36
N ASN A 62 -1.97 1.84 12.18
CA ASN A 62 -1.53 2.45 10.92
C ASN A 62 -0.17 3.08 11.12
N PHE A 63 0.74 2.88 10.16
CA PHE A 63 2.12 3.33 10.20
C PHE A 63 2.36 4.34 9.08
N ASP A 64 2.85 5.53 9.44
CA ASP A 64 3.37 6.48 8.46
C ASP A 64 4.87 6.24 8.27
N TYR A 65 5.31 5.99 7.07
CA TYR A 65 6.72 5.71 6.78
C TYR A 65 7.15 6.27 5.42
N LEU A 66 8.47 6.44 5.25
CA LEU A 66 9.10 6.84 4.01
C LEU A 66 10.35 5.97 3.82
N SER A 67 10.35 5.12 2.80
CA SER A 67 11.53 4.36 2.36
C SER A 67 12.36 5.24 1.43
N TYR A 68 13.64 5.46 1.77
CA TYR A 68 14.50 6.40 1.04
C TYR A 68 15.73 5.75 0.41
N ASP A 69 15.88 4.44 0.54
CA ASP A 69 16.96 3.70 -0.15
C ASP A 69 16.57 3.32 -1.58
N ASP A 70 17.56 2.90 -2.37
CA ASP A 70 17.39 2.46 -3.75
C ASP A 70 16.99 0.97 -3.86
N SER A 71 16.68 0.32 -2.72
CA SER A 71 16.27 -1.09 -2.72
C SER A 71 14.95 -1.28 -3.45
N ILE A 72 14.87 -2.33 -4.24
CA ILE A 72 13.61 -2.80 -4.84
C ILE A 72 12.80 -3.66 -3.87
N LEU A 73 13.42 -4.11 -2.78
CA LEU A 73 12.76 -4.91 -1.76
C LEU A 73 11.96 -4.02 -0.79
N PRO A 74 10.86 -4.51 -0.25
CA PRO A 74 10.12 -3.80 0.79
C PRO A 74 10.98 -3.69 2.06
N VAL A 75 10.65 -2.71 2.89
CA VAL A 75 11.20 -2.65 4.25
C VAL A 75 10.61 -3.80 5.07
N SER A 76 11.48 -4.57 5.72
CA SER A 76 11.07 -5.69 6.57
C SER A 76 11.38 -5.41 8.04
N MET A 77 10.39 -5.61 8.91
CA MET A 77 10.57 -5.43 10.34
C MET A 77 9.73 -6.38 11.19
N LYS A 78 10.12 -6.51 12.46
CA LYS A 78 9.38 -7.21 13.51
C LYS A 78 8.75 -6.21 14.46
N MET A 79 7.57 -6.56 14.96
CA MET A 79 6.85 -5.77 15.96
C MET A 79 6.48 -6.61 17.17
N LYS A 80 6.78 -6.09 18.38
CA LYS A 80 6.27 -6.63 19.63
C LYS A 80 5.46 -5.57 20.37
N VAL A 81 4.42 -6.00 21.03
CA VAL A 81 3.66 -5.20 21.98
C VAL A 81 3.90 -5.80 23.38
N ASP A 82 4.31 -4.97 24.34
CA ASP A 82 4.66 -5.38 25.70
C ASP A 82 5.63 -6.57 25.76
N GLY A 83 6.62 -6.53 24.87
CA GLY A 83 7.66 -7.55 24.76
C GLY A 83 7.24 -8.87 24.12
N LYS A 84 6.00 -9.00 23.66
CA LYS A 84 5.46 -10.21 23.01
C LYS A 84 4.99 -9.92 21.59
N TYR A 85 5.04 -10.92 20.72
CA TYR A 85 4.40 -10.85 19.42
C TYR A 85 2.89 -10.99 19.58
N PRO A 86 2.07 -10.00 19.17
CA PRO A 86 0.61 -10.11 19.24
C PRO A 86 0.08 -11.28 18.39
N PHE A 87 0.70 -11.48 17.23
CA PHE A 87 0.41 -12.55 16.28
C PHE A 87 1.71 -13.09 15.70
N TYR A 88 1.62 -14.23 15.03
CA TYR A 88 2.75 -14.81 14.31
C TYR A 88 3.27 -13.86 13.22
N GLU A 89 2.35 -13.20 12.53
CA GLU A 89 2.59 -12.27 11.40
C GLU A 89 3.48 -11.09 11.81
N CYS A 90 3.42 -10.64 13.06
CA CYS A 90 4.28 -9.56 13.57
C CYS A 90 5.78 -9.92 13.63
N ARG A 91 6.15 -11.13 13.22
CA ARG A 91 7.56 -11.55 13.08
C ARG A 91 8.17 -11.20 11.73
N SER A 92 7.36 -10.86 10.75
CA SER A 92 7.79 -10.46 9.42
C SER A 92 6.72 -9.55 8.81
N LEU A 93 6.82 -8.27 9.10
CA LEU A 93 5.98 -7.22 8.52
C LEU A 93 6.73 -6.61 7.35
N GLU A 94 6.04 -6.43 6.24
CA GLU A 94 6.60 -5.81 5.05
C GLU A 94 5.90 -4.49 4.77
N PHE A 95 6.68 -3.48 4.45
CA PHE A 95 6.24 -2.16 4.07
C PHE A 95 6.74 -1.88 2.66
N GLU A 96 5.83 -2.01 1.71
CA GLU A 96 6.12 -1.81 0.30
C GLU A 96 6.27 -0.32 0.00
N THR A 97 6.80 -0.03 -1.19
CA THR A 97 6.93 1.32 -1.74
C THR A 97 6.08 1.46 -2.98
N THR A 98 5.63 2.67 -3.26
CA THR A 98 4.92 2.99 -4.50
C THR A 98 5.90 3.11 -5.66
N TRP A 99 5.52 2.55 -6.80
CA TRP A 99 6.22 2.61 -8.07
C TRP A 99 5.29 3.23 -9.12
N LYS A 100 5.84 4.05 -10.02
CA LYS A 100 5.08 4.66 -11.11
C LYS A 100 5.76 4.40 -12.43
N LEU A 101 4.97 4.14 -13.47
CA LEU A 101 5.47 4.11 -14.85
C LEU A 101 6.01 5.49 -15.23
N SER A 102 6.90 5.51 -16.21
CA SER A 102 7.27 6.76 -16.89
C SER A 102 6.06 7.30 -17.64
N GLU A 103 5.86 8.62 -17.63
CA GLU A 103 4.81 9.25 -18.40
C GLU A 103 5.02 9.10 -19.92
N GLU A 104 6.28 8.93 -20.34
CA GLU A 104 6.64 8.74 -21.73
C GLU A 104 6.81 7.24 -22.03
N LYS A 105 6.08 6.75 -23.03
CA LYS A 105 6.24 5.42 -23.58
C LYS A 105 7.59 5.31 -24.30
N ALA A 106 8.26 4.18 -24.13
CA ALA A 106 9.54 3.94 -24.80
C ALA A 106 9.33 3.10 -26.08
N TYR A 107 10.06 3.46 -27.13
CA TYR A 107 9.98 2.80 -28.43
C TYR A 107 11.38 2.36 -28.89
N ASP A 108 11.42 1.25 -29.60
CA ASP A 108 12.64 0.83 -30.28
C ASP A 108 12.80 1.56 -31.63
N ARG A 109 13.90 1.25 -32.34
CA ARG A 109 14.20 1.83 -33.67
C ARG A 109 13.21 1.43 -34.78
N TYR A 110 12.29 0.54 -34.52
CA TYR A 110 11.29 0.06 -35.46
C TYR A 110 9.87 0.50 -35.07
N ASP A 111 9.78 1.46 -34.15
CA ASP A 111 8.53 1.98 -33.60
C ASP A 111 7.72 0.96 -32.77
N ASN A 112 8.35 -0.14 -32.30
CA ASN A 112 7.72 -1.03 -31.36
C ASN A 112 7.76 -0.44 -29.95
N GLU A 113 6.65 -0.46 -29.25
CA GLU A 113 6.59 -0.10 -27.84
C GLU A 113 7.36 -1.13 -27.01
N THR A 114 8.19 -0.65 -26.10
CA THR A 114 9.03 -1.48 -25.25
C THR A 114 8.62 -1.39 -23.79
N VAL A 115 8.78 -2.50 -23.08
CA VAL A 115 8.49 -2.55 -21.63
C VAL A 115 9.37 -1.57 -20.89
N THR A 116 8.76 -0.74 -20.06
CA THR A 116 9.44 0.16 -19.13
C THR A 116 9.31 -0.35 -17.70
N ILE A 117 10.43 -0.28 -16.96
CA ILE A 117 10.42 -0.62 -15.52
C ILE A 117 9.89 0.57 -14.75
N PRO A 118 8.93 0.40 -13.83
CA PRO A 118 8.42 1.49 -13.04
C PRO A 118 9.50 2.07 -12.10
N ASN A 119 9.40 3.37 -11.85
CA ASN A 119 10.32 4.12 -11.02
C ASN A 119 9.82 4.18 -9.58
N LYS A 120 10.72 3.91 -8.61
CA LYS A 120 10.44 4.04 -7.18
C LYS A 120 10.08 5.48 -6.84
N GLN A 121 9.01 5.64 -6.08
CA GLN A 121 8.60 6.94 -5.54
C GLN A 121 9.10 7.07 -4.11
N ILE A 122 9.90 8.11 -3.86
CA ILE A 122 10.34 8.46 -2.50
C ILE A 122 9.32 9.43 -1.92
N GLN A 123 8.33 8.89 -1.24
CA GLN A 123 7.22 9.65 -0.66
C GLN A 123 6.78 9.04 0.67
N TRP A 124 6.02 9.81 1.45
CA TRP A 124 5.37 9.30 2.65
C TRP A 124 4.22 8.38 2.28
N GLU A 125 4.24 7.22 2.89
CA GLU A 125 3.24 6.18 2.76
C GLU A 125 2.54 5.99 4.10
N SER A 126 1.31 5.48 4.05
CA SER A 126 0.53 5.13 5.22
C SER A 126 -0.03 3.73 5.04
N LYS A 127 0.32 2.79 5.93
CA LYS A 127 -0.08 1.39 5.81
C LYS A 127 -0.58 0.85 7.14
N TYR A 128 -1.71 0.17 7.08
CA TYR A 128 -2.18 -0.62 8.22
C TYR A 128 -1.32 -1.85 8.47
N LEU A 129 -1.34 -2.33 9.73
CA LEU A 129 -0.76 -3.60 10.10
C LEU A 129 -1.45 -4.72 9.32
N MET A 130 -0.72 -5.33 8.39
CA MET A 130 -1.22 -6.37 7.49
C MET A 130 -0.48 -7.68 7.69
N ASP A 131 -1.09 -8.77 7.27
CA ASP A 131 -0.42 -10.06 7.08
C ASP A 131 0.41 -10.03 5.79
N SER A 132 1.74 -10.00 5.91
CA SER A 132 2.66 -9.98 4.75
C SER A 132 2.62 -11.27 3.92
N SER A 133 2.02 -12.34 4.45
CA SER A 133 1.75 -13.56 3.67
C SER A 133 0.42 -13.52 2.93
N TYR A 134 -0.36 -12.45 3.13
CA TYR A 134 -1.67 -12.21 2.51
C TYR A 134 -2.69 -13.36 2.64
N ARG A 135 -2.58 -14.17 3.69
CA ARG A 135 -3.61 -15.15 4.07
C ARG A 135 -4.84 -14.47 4.65
N HIS A 136 -4.65 -13.27 5.20
CA HIS A 136 -5.69 -12.38 5.67
C HIS A 136 -5.67 -11.10 4.85
N SER A 137 -6.77 -10.79 4.17
CA SER A 137 -6.90 -9.61 3.31
C SER A 137 -7.19 -8.33 4.09
N ASP A 138 -7.78 -8.46 5.28
CA ASP A 138 -8.11 -7.31 6.13
C ASP A 138 -6.95 -6.94 7.06
N PRO A 139 -6.86 -5.67 7.47
CA PRO A 139 -5.91 -5.27 8.48
C PRO A 139 -6.04 -6.05 9.79
N LEU A 140 -4.91 -6.38 10.40
CA LEU A 140 -4.86 -7.12 11.67
C LEU A 140 -5.24 -6.19 12.83
N LYS A 141 -6.09 -6.69 13.73
CA LYS A 141 -6.52 -5.96 14.93
C LYS A 141 -5.70 -6.40 16.13
N VAL A 142 -5.10 -5.45 16.82
CA VAL A 142 -4.35 -5.70 18.06
C VAL A 142 -5.27 -5.48 19.27
N GLN A 143 -5.35 -6.47 20.13
CA GLN A 143 -6.06 -6.32 21.40
C GLN A 143 -5.18 -5.57 22.40
N LEU A 144 -5.65 -4.44 22.89
CA LEU A 144 -5.01 -3.63 23.91
C LEU A 144 -5.95 -3.40 25.08
N THR A 145 -5.38 -3.31 26.27
CA THR A 145 -6.10 -2.93 27.49
C THR A 145 -5.89 -1.45 27.78
N LYS A 146 -6.78 -0.86 28.56
CA LYS A 146 -6.56 0.50 29.05
C LYS A 146 -5.28 0.59 29.86
N GLY A 147 -4.44 1.57 29.56
CA GLY A 147 -3.23 1.83 30.33
C GLY A 147 -1.98 2.02 29.49
N LYS A 148 -0.83 1.77 30.11
CA LYS A 148 0.48 1.95 29.51
C LYS A 148 0.89 0.70 28.76
N HIS A 149 1.35 0.90 27.52
CA HIS A 149 1.86 -0.13 26.64
C HIS A 149 3.18 0.29 26.00
N SER A 150 3.87 -0.67 25.40
CA SER A 150 5.08 -0.43 24.63
C SER A 150 5.03 -1.15 23.28
N ILE A 151 5.50 -0.49 22.23
CA ILE A 151 5.77 -1.10 20.93
C ILE A 151 7.28 -1.16 20.74
N GLU A 152 7.80 -2.35 20.50
CA GLU A 152 9.19 -2.57 20.08
C GLU A 152 9.19 -2.90 18.59
N LEU A 153 9.88 -2.09 17.79
CA LEU A 153 10.13 -2.32 16.38
C LEU A 153 11.59 -2.71 16.17
N SER A 154 11.82 -3.73 15.36
CA SER A 154 13.15 -4.20 15.00
C SER A 154 13.22 -4.41 13.51
N VAL A 155 14.04 -3.58 12.83
CA VAL A 155 14.19 -3.61 11.37
C VAL A 155 15.15 -4.73 10.99
N ASP A 156 14.70 -5.61 10.10
CA ASP A 156 15.53 -6.68 9.55
C ASP A 156 16.18 -6.21 8.23
N GLU A 157 15.42 -5.50 7.37
CA GLU A 157 15.91 -5.04 6.06
C GLU A 157 15.30 -3.68 5.69
N GLY A 158 16.06 -2.90 4.92
CA GLY A 158 15.68 -1.58 4.41
C GLY A 158 16.05 -0.43 5.33
N ASN A 159 16.00 0.77 4.76
CA ASN A 159 16.23 2.04 5.44
C ASN A 159 15.00 2.92 5.27
N PHE A 160 14.43 3.36 6.38
CA PHE A 160 13.23 4.19 6.32
C PHE A 160 13.12 5.15 7.49
N LEU A 161 12.35 6.18 7.27
CA LEU A 161 11.88 7.10 8.31
C LEU A 161 10.52 6.61 8.79
N LEU A 162 10.34 6.52 10.08
CA LEU A 162 9.05 6.25 10.72
C LEU A 162 8.48 7.55 11.25
N GLY A 163 7.27 7.88 10.80
CA GLY A 163 6.45 8.97 11.32
C GLY A 163 5.61 8.53 12.50
N ASN A 164 4.33 8.86 12.47
CA ASN A 164 3.39 8.47 13.51
C ASN A 164 2.93 7.02 13.34
N ILE A 165 2.59 6.39 14.45
CA ILE A 165 1.78 5.17 14.48
C ILE A 165 0.42 5.58 15.05
N SER A 166 -0.66 5.34 14.32
CA SER A 166 -2.02 5.62 14.77
C SER A 166 -2.71 4.34 15.21
N LEU A 167 -3.34 4.38 16.37
CA LEU A 167 -4.27 3.35 16.83
C LEU A 167 -5.67 3.82 16.54
N GLU A 168 -6.38 3.12 15.70
CA GLU A 168 -7.65 3.59 15.14
C GLU A 168 -8.78 2.60 15.41
N ALA A 169 -10.00 3.14 15.41
CA ALA A 169 -11.20 2.32 15.35
C ALA A 169 -11.25 1.56 14.02
N PRO A 170 -11.79 0.34 14.01
CA PRO A 170 -12.13 -0.31 12.76
C PRO A 170 -13.07 0.57 11.94
N ALA A 171 -12.68 0.86 10.69
CA ALA A 171 -13.49 1.68 9.82
C ALA A 171 -14.84 0.99 9.53
N SER A 172 -15.93 1.68 9.79
CA SER A 172 -17.25 1.26 9.29
C SER A 172 -17.43 1.85 7.90
N VAL A 173 -17.70 1.00 6.92
CA VAL A 173 -18.10 1.47 5.58
C VAL A 173 -19.55 1.94 5.69
N GLU A 174 -19.76 3.24 5.55
CA GLU A 174 -21.11 3.79 5.48
C GLU A 174 -21.80 3.35 4.19
N GLU A 175 -23.09 3.02 4.29
CA GLU A 175 -23.89 2.74 3.12
C GLU A 175 -24.02 4.01 2.26
N TYR A 176 -23.77 3.87 0.95
CA TYR A 176 -23.90 4.99 0.02
C TYR A 176 -25.34 5.50 -0.01
N LYS A 177 -25.52 6.77 0.36
CA LYS A 177 -26.83 7.46 0.42
C LYS A 177 -27.03 8.46 -0.72
N GLY A 178 -26.18 8.40 -1.76
CA GLY A 178 -26.21 9.35 -2.86
C GLY A 178 -27.36 9.13 -3.86
N SER A 179 -27.31 9.90 -4.97
CA SER A 179 -28.29 9.81 -6.06
C SER A 179 -28.34 8.41 -6.67
N SER A 180 -29.55 7.96 -7.02
CA SER A 180 -29.78 6.75 -7.81
C SER A 180 -29.63 7.01 -9.31
N ASP A 181 -29.32 8.23 -9.73
CA ASP A 181 -29.23 8.62 -11.13
C ASP A 181 -28.01 7.94 -11.78
N LYS A 182 -28.24 7.45 -12.99
CA LYS A 182 -27.15 6.90 -13.81
C LYS A 182 -26.34 8.04 -14.39
N ALA A 183 -25.02 7.95 -14.30
CA ALA A 183 -24.16 8.85 -15.04
C ALA A 183 -24.18 8.49 -16.52
N ASP A 184 -24.28 9.50 -17.38
CA ASP A 184 -24.13 9.35 -18.84
C ASP A 184 -22.68 9.71 -19.21
N GLU A 185 -21.75 8.97 -18.65
CA GLU A 185 -20.32 9.10 -18.91
C GLU A 185 -19.70 7.71 -19.03
N HIS A 186 -18.80 7.56 -19.99
CA HIS A 186 -18.03 6.34 -20.19
C HIS A 186 -16.54 6.66 -20.10
N ILE A 187 -15.87 6.02 -19.16
CA ILE A 187 -14.43 6.15 -18.91
C ILE A 187 -13.78 4.81 -19.23
N THR A 188 -12.83 4.82 -20.16
CA THR A 188 -12.03 3.63 -20.50
C THR A 188 -10.60 3.85 -20.06
N ILE A 189 -10.03 2.88 -19.36
CA ILE A 189 -8.64 2.87 -18.90
C ILE A 189 -8.02 1.58 -19.40
N GLN A 190 -6.87 1.68 -20.04
CA GLN A 190 -6.12 0.50 -20.47
C GLN A 190 -5.44 -0.17 -19.26
N GLY A 191 -5.45 -1.49 -19.24
CA GLY A 191 -4.96 -2.25 -18.09
C GLY A 191 -3.46 -2.05 -17.82
N GLU A 192 -2.68 -1.85 -18.87
CA GLU A 192 -1.23 -1.60 -18.80
C GLU A 192 -0.89 -0.16 -18.40
N ASP A 193 -1.81 0.80 -18.57
CA ASP A 193 -1.61 2.20 -18.22
C ASP A 193 -1.98 2.50 -16.76
N TYR A 194 -1.48 1.71 -15.83
CA TYR A 194 -1.73 1.95 -14.40
C TYR A 194 -0.99 3.18 -13.89
N THR A 195 -1.59 3.89 -12.93
CA THR A 195 -0.97 5.08 -12.31
C THR A 195 0.14 4.71 -11.35
N SER A 196 -0.06 3.66 -10.55
CA SER A 196 0.93 3.21 -9.58
C SER A 196 0.76 1.74 -9.21
N THR A 197 1.83 1.16 -8.67
CA THR A 197 1.88 -0.20 -8.16
C THR A 197 2.75 -0.28 -6.91
N ASN A 198 2.60 -1.34 -6.12
CA ASN A 198 3.48 -1.64 -4.99
C ASN A 198 4.63 -2.59 -5.34
N SER A 199 4.82 -2.93 -6.60
CA SER A 199 5.85 -3.87 -7.05
C SER A 199 6.55 -3.37 -8.31
N SER A 200 7.89 -3.39 -8.32
CA SER A 200 8.71 -3.02 -9.47
C SER A 200 8.64 -4.02 -10.64
N SER A 201 8.07 -5.21 -10.41
CA SER A 201 8.00 -6.25 -11.45
C SER A 201 6.83 -6.09 -12.40
N ILE A 202 5.77 -5.37 -12.00
CA ILE A 202 4.53 -5.27 -12.77
C ILE A 202 4.74 -4.39 -14.00
N HIS A 203 4.39 -4.91 -15.17
CA HIS A 203 4.54 -4.22 -16.44
C HIS A 203 3.47 -4.64 -17.46
N GLY A 204 3.34 -3.88 -18.52
CA GLY A 204 2.49 -4.22 -19.66
C GLY A 204 3.17 -5.21 -20.59
N VAL A 205 2.38 -5.96 -21.34
CA VAL A 205 2.84 -6.92 -22.37
C VAL A 205 2.03 -6.76 -23.64
N ALA A 206 2.62 -7.08 -24.77
CA ALA A 206 1.93 -7.12 -26.06
C ALA A 206 1.18 -8.44 -26.22
N GLU A 207 -0.13 -8.37 -26.37
CA GLU A 207 -0.97 -9.50 -26.74
C GLU A 207 -1.40 -9.36 -28.20
N TYR A 208 -1.24 -10.43 -28.98
CA TYR A 208 -1.48 -10.43 -30.42
C TYR A 208 -2.85 -10.98 -30.80
N ASP A 209 -3.75 -11.13 -29.85
CA ASP A 209 -5.15 -11.48 -30.10
C ASP A 209 -5.89 -10.24 -30.63
N THR A 210 -6.56 -10.36 -31.75
CA THR A 210 -7.30 -9.27 -32.40
C THR A 210 -8.52 -8.78 -31.61
N SER A 211 -8.90 -9.48 -30.56
CA SER A 211 -9.97 -9.07 -29.64
C SER A 211 -9.49 -8.10 -28.55
N VAL A 212 -8.18 -7.92 -28.40
CA VAL A 212 -7.59 -6.98 -27.46
C VAL A 212 -7.44 -5.61 -28.08
N ASP A 213 -7.75 -4.56 -27.34
CA ASP A 213 -7.65 -3.17 -27.78
C ASP A 213 -6.68 -2.41 -26.84
N PRO A 214 -5.68 -1.69 -27.39
CA PRO A 214 -5.39 -1.45 -28.81
C PRO A 214 -4.71 -2.66 -29.48
N TYR A 215 -5.04 -2.91 -30.73
CA TYR A 215 -4.40 -3.92 -31.57
C TYR A 215 -3.74 -3.29 -32.80
N GLN A 216 -2.49 -3.64 -33.04
CA GLN A 216 -1.76 -3.25 -34.24
C GLN A 216 -1.12 -4.48 -34.91
N ALA A 217 -1.35 -4.64 -36.22
CA ALA A 217 -0.85 -5.79 -36.96
C ALA A 217 0.61 -5.65 -37.39
N LYS A 218 1.18 -4.45 -37.38
CA LYS A 218 2.53 -4.16 -37.88
C LYS A 218 3.54 -3.90 -36.79
N ASP A 219 3.12 -3.17 -35.75
CA ASP A 219 4.01 -2.70 -34.71
C ASP A 219 3.59 -3.34 -33.38
N THR A 220 4.54 -3.58 -32.50
CA THR A 220 4.25 -4.08 -31.15
C THR A 220 3.71 -2.95 -30.29
N VAL A 221 2.55 -3.16 -29.68
CA VAL A 221 1.92 -2.26 -28.71
C VAL A 221 1.71 -3.03 -27.42
N LEU A 222 2.07 -2.46 -26.31
CA LEU A 222 1.69 -3.01 -24.99
C LEU A 222 0.21 -2.71 -24.77
N ASN A 223 -0.60 -3.74 -24.59
CA ASN A 223 -2.07 -3.63 -24.58
C ASN A 223 -2.74 -4.49 -23.51
N THR A 224 -1.95 -5.12 -22.65
CA THR A 224 -2.45 -5.89 -21.51
C THR A 224 -1.49 -5.78 -20.33
N LEU A 225 -2.03 -5.85 -19.12
CA LEU A 225 -1.24 -6.02 -17.92
C LEU A 225 -0.75 -7.48 -17.86
N ASP A 226 0.57 -7.67 -17.77
CA ASP A 226 1.17 -9.00 -17.81
C ASP A 226 0.80 -9.83 -16.58
N SER A 227 0.16 -10.99 -16.82
CA SER A 227 -0.25 -11.91 -15.76
C SER A 227 0.94 -12.59 -15.08
N ASP A 228 2.09 -12.76 -15.77
CA ASP A 228 3.26 -13.39 -15.20
C ASP A 228 4.03 -12.46 -14.26
N SER A 229 3.94 -11.16 -14.48
CA SER A 229 4.49 -10.13 -13.58
C SER A 229 3.53 -9.74 -12.45
N PHE A 230 2.23 -9.99 -12.61
CA PHE A 230 1.16 -9.66 -11.67
C PHE A 230 0.49 -10.92 -11.11
N ASN A 231 1.25 -11.79 -10.48
CA ASN A 231 0.81 -13.12 -10.02
C ASN A 231 1.09 -13.41 -8.54
N THR A 232 1.75 -12.52 -7.83
CA THR A 232 2.10 -12.70 -6.42
C THR A 232 1.04 -12.10 -5.52
N ALA A 233 0.70 -12.80 -4.43
CA ALA A 233 -0.23 -12.29 -3.43
C ALA A 233 0.26 -10.95 -2.86
N GLY A 234 -0.67 -10.00 -2.68
CA GLY A 234 -0.38 -8.66 -2.18
C GLY A 234 0.06 -7.64 -3.23
N GLN A 235 0.40 -8.05 -4.44
CA GLN A 235 0.63 -7.11 -5.51
C GLN A 235 -0.65 -6.33 -5.84
N THR A 236 -0.50 -5.02 -6.05
CA THR A 236 -1.60 -4.11 -6.38
C THR A 236 -1.22 -3.21 -7.53
N VAL A 237 -2.20 -2.86 -8.34
CA VAL A 237 -2.14 -1.78 -9.31
C VAL A 237 -3.25 -0.79 -9.01
N SER A 238 -2.96 0.49 -9.18
CA SER A 238 -3.91 1.58 -8.94
C SER A 238 -4.08 2.41 -10.19
N TYR A 239 -5.31 2.77 -10.48
CA TYR A 239 -5.69 3.63 -11.60
C TYR A 239 -6.35 4.88 -11.03
N GLU A 240 -5.83 6.04 -11.38
CA GLU A 240 -6.44 7.33 -11.06
C GLU A 240 -7.19 7.85 -12.28
N PHE A 241 -8.41 8.29 -12.10
CA PHE A 241 -9.23 8.84 -13.18
C PHE A 241 -10.15 9.92 -12.65
N GLU A 242 -10.50 10.85 -13.54
CA GLU A 242 -11.40 11.95 -13.22
C GLU A 242 -12.83 11.61 -13.64
N VAL A 243 -13.77 11.82 -12.70
CA VAL A 243 -15.21 11.70 -12.94
C VAL A 243 -15.80 13.09 -13.08
N LYS A 244 -16.34 13.40 -14.28
CA LYS A 244 -16.90 14.70 -14.60
C LYS A 244 -18.37 14.83 -14.24
N VAL A 245 -19.08 13.72 -14.23
CA VAL A 245 -20.53 13.68 -13.97
C VAL A 245 -20.79 12.85 -12.71
N ALA A 246 -21.34 13.48 -11.69
CA ALA A 246 -21.72 12.76 -10.47
C ALA A 246 -22.86 11.77 -10.75
N GLY A 247 -22.75 10.54 -10.24
CA GLY A 247 -23.77 9.51 -10.44
C GLY A 247 -23.29 8.11 -10.11
N ASN A 248 -24.11 7.12 -10.45
CA ASN A 248 -23.78 5.71 -10.26
C ASN A 248 -23.10 5.14 -11.52
N TYR A 249 -21.92 4.59 -11.33
CA TYR A 249 -21.12 3.95 -12.39
C TYR A 249 -21.11 2.44 -12.22
N LYS A 250 -21.09 1.71 -13.33
CA LYS A 250 -20.77 0.30 -13.37
C LYS A 250 -19.31 0.14 -13.76
N ILE A 251 -18.59 -0.65 -13.01
CA ILE A 251 -17.22 -1.02 -13.33
C ILE A 251 -17.24 -2.36 -14.04
N ALA A 252 -16.55 -2.42 -15.18
CA ALA A 252 -16.32 -3.63 -15.92
C ALA A 252 -14.82 -3.76 -16.19
N ALA A 253 -14.28 -4.96 -16.08
CA ALA A 253 -12.89 -5.26 -16.44
C ALA A 253 -12.90 -6.33 -17.54
N ASN A 254 -12.16 -6.07 -18.61
CA ASN A 254 -11.86 -7.06 -19.62
C ASN A 254 -10.59 -7.80 -19.20
N PHE A 255 -10.62 -9.11 -19.26
CA PHE A 255 -9.46 -9.94 -18.98
C PHE A 255 -9.41 -11.12 -19.93
N LEU A 256 -8.19 -11.50 -20.31
CA LEU A 256 -7.91 -12.69 -21.10
C LEU A 256 -7.50 -13.80 -20.11
N PRO A 257 -8.29 -14.87 -19.94
CA PRO A 257 -7.90 -15.95 -19.05
C PRO A 257 -6.74 -16.73 -19.69
N PRO A 258 -5.65 -17.02 -18.95
CA PRO A 258 -4.57 -17.84 -19.47
C PRO A 258 -5.09 -19.25 -19.83
N PRO A 259 -4.60 -19.88 -20.91
CA PRO A 259 -5.16 -21.11 -21.47
C PRO A 259 -5.08 -22.33 -20.55
N CYS A 260 -4.41 -22.25 -19.41
CA CYS A 260 -4.16 -23.36 -18.49
C CYS A 260 -4.64 -23.16 -17.04
N CYS A 261 -5.34 -22.09 -16.72
CA CYS A 261 -5.73 -21.82 -15.33
C CYS A 261 -7.17 -22.22 -15.01
N ASN A 262 -7.31 -23.36 -14.31
CA ASN A 262 -8.57 -23.72 -13.61
C ASN A 262 -8.82 -22.90 -12.33
N PHE A 263 -7.95 -21.94 -12.00
CA PHE A 263 -8.04 -21.10 -10.81
C PHE A 263 -7.82 -19.63 -11.17
N CYS A 264 -8.87 -18.95 -11.61
CA CYS A 264 -8.89 -17.49 -11.55
C CYS A 264 -9.07 -17.10 -10.09
N SER A 265 -7.97 -16.70 -9.41
CA SER A 265 -8.10 -16.00 -8.14
C SER A 265 -8.70 -14.62 -8.42
N ALA A 266 -9.98 -14.44 -8.07
CA ALA A 266 -10.58 -13.12 -8.10
C ALA A 266 -9.79 -12.19 -7.15
N ARG A 267 -9.23 -11.12 -7.69
CA ARG A 267 -8.55 -10.11 -6.87
C ARG A 267 -9.58 -9.06 -6.43
N PRO A 268 -9.55 -8.60 -5.18
CA PRO A 268 -10.48 -7.60 -4.72
C PRO A 268 -10.24 -6.28 -5.46
N LEU A 269 -11.30 -5.72 -6.03
CA LEU A 269 -11.31 -4.37 -6.57
C LEU A 269 -11.67 -3.42 -5.43
N ALA A 270 -10.74 -2.56 -5.02
CA ALA A 270 -10.98 -1.52 -4.06
C ALA A 270 -11.13 -0.17 -4.76
N ILE A 271 -12.26 0.50 -4.55
CA ILE A 271 -12.49 1.85 -5.05
C ILE A 271 -12.36 2.79 -3.86
N ARG A 272 -11.53 3.80 -4.01
CA ARG A 272 -11.40 4.89 -3.04
C ARG A 272 -11.93 6.17 -3.69
N PRO A 273 -12.76 6.96 -2.97
CA PRO A 273 -13.28 8.23 -3.44
C PRO A 273 -12.20 9.30 -3.54
#